data_361b23c0e2f528216faf1d8096fc3f09
#
_entry.id   361b23c0e2f528216faf1d8096fc3f09
#
_cell.length_a   1.000
_cell.length_b   1.000
_cell.length_c   1.000
_cell.angle_alpha   90.00
_cell.angle_beta   90.00
_cell.angle_gamma   90.00
#
_symmetry.space_group_name_H-M   'P 1'
#
loop_
_entity.id
_entity.type
_entity.pdbx_description
1 polymer ?
#
loop_
_entity_poly.entity_id
_entity_poly.type
_entity_poly.pdbx_seq_one_letter_code
_entity_poly.pdbx_strand_id
1 'polypeptide(L)'
;MDNLIEIRWHGRGGQGAKTASLLLADAAFNTGKYIQGFPEYGPERMGAPIVAYNRISDNPITIHSNIYEPDYVVVVDDTLLECVDVTSGLKKTGAIVINSTKDNDYLKEALKGYEGSVYKIDARKISEEALGRYFPNTPMLAAIVKVSGIMSDEELLNDMVGSFKHKFAKKPEVIDGNMKALEMALKQVEKVK
;
A
#
# COMPACT_ATOMS: atom_id res chain seq x y z
N MET A 1 20.33 -12.65 9.47
CA MET A 1 19.01 -13.01 8.88
C MET A 1 18.73 -11.96 7.84
N ASP A 2 18.43 -12.37 6.62
CA ASP A 2 18.14 -11.46 5.54
C ASP A 2 16.84 -10.71 5.89
N ASN A 3 16.90 -9.40 5.96
CA ASN A 3 15.74 -8.55 6.30
C ASN A 3 14.90 -8.34 5.05
N LEU A 4 14.36 -9.44 4.50
CA LEU A 4 13.47 -9.43 3.34
C LEU A 4 12.03 -9.15 3.82
N ILE A 5 11.47 -8.04 3.38
CA ILE A 5 10.08 -7.67 3.63
C ILE A 5 9.29 -7.89 2.33
N GLU A 6 8.20 -8.64 2.41
CA GLU A 6 7.32 -8.96 1.30
C GLU A 6 5.93 -8.36 1.52
N ILE A 7 5.45 -7.59 0.53
CA ILE A 7 4.17 -6.89 0.59
C ILE A 7 3.33 -7.30 -0.62
N ARG A 8 2.07 -7.65 -0.37
CA ARG A 8 1.07 -7.94 -1.41
C ARG A 8 -0.05 -6.92 -1.37
N TRP A 9 -0.31 -6.31 -2.53
CA TRP A 9 -1.36 -5.31 -2.72
C TRP A 9 -2.55 -5.94 -3.42
N HIS A 10 -3.73 -5.73 -2.86
CA HIS A 10 -5.00 -6.07 -3.48
C HIS A 10 -5.77 -4.79 -3.82
N GLY A 11 -6.21 -4.67 -5.07
CA GLY A 11 -7.02 -3.55 -5.54
C GLY A 11 -7.88 -3.96 -6.72
N ARG A 12 -8.60 -2.99 -7.29
CA ARG A 12 -9.29 -3.18 -8.56
C ARG A 12 -8.60 -2.39 -9.66
N GLY A 13 -8.73 -2.84 -10.89
CA GLY A 13 -8.22 -2.15 -12.06
C GLY A 13 -8.68 -0.68 -12.07
N GLY A 14 -7.73 0.26 -12.21
CA GLY A 14 -7.98 1.71 -12.18
C GLY A 14 -7.81 2.39 -10.82
N GLN A 15 -7.69 1.68 -9.70
CA GLN A 15 -7.54 2.27 -8.36
C GLN A 15 -6.10 2.61 -7.97
N GLY A 16 -5.13 2.26 -8.80
CA GLY A 16 -3.73 2.65 -8.62
C GLY A 16 -2.92 1.79 -7.66
N ALA A 17 -3.33 0.56 -7.32
CA ALA A 17 -2.54 -0.36 -6.50
C ALA A 17 -1.15 -0.63 -7.11
N LYS A 18 -1.08 -0.89 -8.43
CA LYS A 18 0.19 -0.99 -9.17
C LYS A 18 1.04 0.27 -9.04
N THR A 19 0.42 1.45 -9.17
CA THR A 19 1.14 2.73 -9.04
C THR A 19 1.70 2.91 -7.64
N ALA A 20 0.93 2.57 -6.59
CA ALA A 20 1.37 2.67 -5.21
C ALA A 20 2.55 1.71 -4.94
N SER A 21 2.50 0.46 -5.43
CA SER A 21 3.59 -0.49 -5.27
C SER A 21 4.88 -0.02 -5.95
N LEU A 22 4.79 0.59 -7.14
CA LEU A 22 5.97 1.14 -7.83
C LEU A 22 6.53 2.38 -7.11
N LEU A 23 5.68 3.28 -6.60
CA LEU A 23 6.13 4.43 -5.81
C LEU A 23 6.81 3.99 -4.51
N LEU A 24 6.28 2.94 -3.85
CA LEU A 24 6.93 2.36 -2.68
C LEU A 24 8.31 1.79 -3.01
N ALA A 25 8.41 1.12 -4.17
CA ALA A 25 9.68 0.59 -4.64
C ALA A 25 10.71 1.71 -4.87
N ASP A 26 10.31 2.78 -5.54
CA ASP A 26 11.18 3.94 -5.79
C ASP A 26 11.64 4.60 -4.48
N ALA A 27 10.72 4.80 -3.52
CA ALA A 27 11.05 5.38 -2.22
C ALA A 27 12.02 4.50 -1.43
N ALA A 28 11.78 3.19 -1.38
CA ALA A 28 12.68 2.27 -0.69
C ALA A 28 14.06 2.19 -1.35
N PHE A 29 14.15 2.28 -2.68
CA PHE A 29 15.41 2.33 -3.40
C PHE A 29 16.27 3.53 -2.97
N ASN A 30 15.66 4.70 -2.82
CA ASN A 30 16.36 5.92 -2.43
C ASN A 30 16.88 5.88 -0.99
N THR A 31 16.40 4.96 -0.14
CA THR A 31 16.98 4.66 1.17
C THR A 31 18.15 3.67 1.13
N GLY A 32 18.61 3.28 -0.06
CA GLY A 32 19.72 2.35 -0.26
C GLY A 32 19.38 0.88 -0.18
N LYS A 33 18.08 0.53 -0.21
CA LYS A 33 17.62 -0.87 -0.18
C LYS A 33 17.54 -1.46 -1.59
N TYR A 34 17.66 -2.80 -1.65
CA TYR A 34 17.33 -3.58 -2.84
C TYR A 34 15.82 -3.75 -2.90
N ILE A 35 15.24 -3.59 -4.11
CA ILE A 35 13.80 -3.63 -4.29
C ILE A 35 13.39 -4.44 -5.51
N GLN A 36 12.19 -5.00 -5.42
CA GLN A 36 11.40 -5.47 -6.57
C GLN A 36 9.98 -4.93 -6.41
N GLY A 37 9.43 -4.34 -7.47
CA GLY A 37 8.02 -3.92 -7.53
C GLY A 37 7.43 -4.42 -8.84
N PHE A 38 6.41 -5.27 -8.80
CA PHE A 38 5.81 -5.86 -9.99
C PHE A 38 4.33 -6.19 -9.80
N PRO A 39 3.51 -6.01 -10.85
CA PRO A 39 2.13 -6.48 -10.84
C PRO A 39 2.07 -7.96 -11.21
N GLU A 40 1.01 -8.62 -10.76
CA GLU A 40 0.60 -9.89 -11.36
C GLU A 40 -0.13 -9.61 -12.68
N TYR A 41 0.38 -10.18 -13.77
CA TYR A 41 -0.22 -10.03 -15.08
C TYR A 41 -1.35 -11.05 -15.25
N GLY A 42 -2.55 -10.55 -15.51
CA GLY A 42 -3.74 -11.33 -15.78
C GLY A 42 -4.62 -10.62 -16.81
N PRO A 43 -5.82 -11.11 -17.09
CA PRO A 43 -6.77 -10.42 -17.97
C PRO A 43 -7.24 -9.12 -17.30
N GLU A 44 -6.42 -8.07 -17.43
CA GLU A 44 -6.67 -6.76 -16.83
C GLU A 44 -7.95 -6.15 -17.43
N ARG A 45 -8.97 -6.00 -16.59
CA ARG A 45 -10.21 -5.26 -16.91
C ARG A 45 -10.42 -4.20 -15.85
N MET A 46 -10.96 -3.06 -16.27
CA MET A 46 -11.37 -2.02 -15.35
C MET A 46 -12.30 -2.60 -14.28
N GLY A 47 -12.00 -2.38 -12.99
CA GLY A 47 -12.78 -2.89 -11.86
C GLY A 47 -12.53 -4.35 -11.46
N ALA A 48 -11.83 -5.17 -12.27
CA ALA A 48 -11.46 -6.52 -11.88
C ALA A 48 -10.42 -6.52 -10.74
N PRO A 49 -10.43 -7.54 -9.85
CA PRO A 49 -9.37 -7.70 -8.86
C PRO A 49 -7.99 -7.78 -9.52
N ILE A 50 -7.04 -7.03 -8.99
CA ILE A 50 -5.63 -7.04 -9.40
C ILE A 50 -4.74 -7.22 -8.17
N VAL A 51 -3.56 -7.80 -8.39
CA VAL A 51 -2.53 -7.95 -7.36
C VAL A 51 -1.24 -7.29 -7.83
N ALA A 52 -0.53 -6.67 -6.90
CA ALA A 52 0.83 -6.18 -7.11
C ALA A 52 1.68 -6.54 -5.89
N TYR A 53 2.99 -6.52 -6.07
CA TYR A 53 3.94 -7.02 -5.09
C TYR A 53 5.10 -6.05 -4.89
N ASN A 54 5.64 -6.05 -3.66
CA ASN A 54 6.95 -5.48 -3.36
C ASN A 54 7.78 -6.49 -2.57
N ARG A 55 9.08 -6.57 -2.91
CA ARG A 55 10.14 -7.11 -2.07
C ARG A 55 11.12 -6.00 -1.75
N ILE A 56 11.48 -5.87 -0.50
CA ILE A 56 12.40 -4.84 0.00
C ILE A 56 13.40 -5.55 0.90
N SER A 57 14.70 -5.34 0.67
CA SER A 57 15.78 -6.04 1.38
C SER A 57 17.01 -5.18 1.54
N ASP A 58 17.80 -5.47 2.57
CA ASP A 58 19.15 -4.90 2.73
C ASP A 58 20.18 -5.61 1.84
N ASN A 59 19.84 -6.75 1.24
CA ASN A 59 20.69 -7.57 0.39
C ASN A 59 20.09 -7.76 -1.01
N PRO A 60 20.90 -8.12 -2.03
CA PRO A 60 20.41 -8.40 -3.38
C PRO A 60 19.29 -9.45 -3.39
N ILE A 61 18.21 -9.16 -4.12
CA ILE A 61 17.04 -10.03 -4.23
C ILE A 61 17.18 -10.89 -5.48
N THR A 62 17.29 -12.19 -5.31
CA THR A 62 17.42 -13.17 -6.40
C THR A 62 16.15 -13.98 -6.69
N ILE A 63 15.09 -13.75 -5.90
CA ILE A 63 13.80 -14.44 -6.04
C ILE A 63 12.98 -13.73 -7.13
N HIS A 64 12.37 -14.51 -8.05
CA HIS A 64 11.56 -13.98 -9.16
C HIS A 64 10.12 -14.52 -9.18
N SER A 65 9.71 -15.33 -8.20
CA SER A 65 8.33 -15.83 -8.08
C SER A 65 7.38 -14.75 -7.53
N ASN A 66 6.08 -15.00 -7.65
CA ASN A 66 5.08 -14.23 -6.91
C ASN A 66 5.29 -14.38 -5.39
N ILE A 67 4.69 -13.46 -4.61
CA ILE A 67 4.74 -13.49 -3.15
C ILE A 67 3.55 -14.29 -2.63
N TYR A 68 3.84 -15.46 -2.05
CA TYR A 68 2.82 -16.36 -1.51
C TYR A 68 2.64 -16.21 0.01
N GLU A 69 3.71 -15.83 0.73
CA GLU A 69 3.71 -15.67 2.19
C GLU A 69 4.13 -14.24 2.59
N PRO A 70 3.29 -13.22 2.30
CA PRO A 70 3.66 -11.84 2.57
C PRO A 70 3.79 -11.54 4.07
N ASP A 71 4.64 -10.56 4.41
CA ASP A 71 4.70 -9.95 5.73
C ASP A 71 3.57 -8.94 5.93
N TYR A 72 3.19 -8.25 4.84
CA TYR A 72 2.13 -7.26 4.86
C TYR A 72 1.19 -7.43 3.67
N VAL A 73 -0.08 -7.15 3.92
CA VAL A 73 -1.10 -7.07 2.87
C VAL A 73 -1.72 -5.68 2.88
N VAL A 74 -1.90 -5.10 1.70
CA VAL A 74 -2.58 -3.81 1.52
C VAL A 74 -3.84 -4.04 0.69
N VAL A 75 -5.00 -3.65 1.21
CA VAL A 75 -6.30 -3.75 0.54
C VAL A 75 -6.78 -2.34 0.18
N VAL A 76 -6.70 -2.00 -1.10
CA VAL A 76 -7.07 -0.68 -1.62
C VAL A 76 -8.58 -0.48 -1.72
N ASP A 77 -9.32 -1.59 -1.78
CA ASP A 77 -10.78 -1.61 -1.90
C ASP A 77 -11.35 -2.71 -1.00
N ASP A 78 -12.07 -2.32 0.05
CA ASP A 78 -12.61 -3.24 1.06
C ASP A 78 -13.70 -4.19 0.52
N THR A 79 -14.31 -3.90 -0.64
CA THR A 79 -15.23 -4.83 -1.30
C THR A 79 -14.54 -6.12 -1.76
N LEU A 80 -13.20 -6.13 -1.83
CA LEU A 80 -12.44 -7.35 -2.14
C LEU A 80 -12.50 -8.37 -1.01
N LEU A 81 -12.76 -7.96 0.23
CA LEU A 81 -12.94 -8.88 1.38
C LEU A 81 -14.09 -9.89 1.17
N GLU A 82 -15.05 -9.55 0.31
CA GLU A 82 -16.21 -10.40 0.02
C GLU A 82 -15.92 -11.46 -1.06
N CYS A 83 -14.89 -11.30 -1.87
CA CYS A 83 -14.65 -12.14 -3.05
C CYS A 83 -13.22 -12.65 -3.19
N VAL A 84 -12.29 -12.18 -2.37
CA VAL A 84 -10.87 -12.59 -2.39
C VAL A 84 -10.42 -12.91 -0.98
N ASP A 85 -9.76 -14.06 -0.79
CA ASP A 85 -9.05 -14.33 0.47
C ASP A 85 -7.74 -13.52 0.51
N VAL A 86 -7.86 -12.27 0.98
CA VAL A 86 -6.72 -11.36 1.09
C VAL A 86 -5.71 -11.77 2.17
N THR A 87 -6.10 -12.68 3.07
CA THR A 87 -5.26 -13.17 4.16
C THR A 87 -4.48 -14.45 3.80
N SER A 88 -4.76 -15.04 2.65
CA SER A 88 -4.10 -16.28 2.21
C SER A 88 -2.58 -16.14 2.25
N GLY A 89 -1.91 -17.01 3.00
CA GLY A 89 -0.45 -17.01 3.18
C GLY A 89 0.12 -15.84 4.00
N LEU A 90 -0.68 -14.87 4.43
CA LEU A 90 -0.19 -13.77 5.27
C LEU A 90 0.34 -14.31 6.60
N LYS A 91 1.58 -13.96 6.94
CA LYS A 91 2.24 -14.41 8.17
C LYS A 91 1.46 -13.96 9.40
N LYS A 92 1.39 -14.80 10.44
CA LYS A 92 0.72 -14.46 11.71
C LYS A 92 1.33 -13.26 12.42
N THR A 93 2.63 -13.05 12.24
CA THR A 93 3.38 -11.88 12.74
C THR A 93 3.23 -10.65 11.86
N GLY A 94 2.54 -10.77 10.73
CA GLY A 94 2.37 -9.72 9.74
C GLY A 94 1.22 -8.77 10.08
N ALA A 95 0.94 -7.88 9.14
CA ALA A 95 -0.17 -6.95 9.26
C ALA A 95 -0.92 -6.75 7.95
N ILE A 96 -2.21 -6.39 8.07
CA ILE A 96 -3.05 -5.98 6.95
C ILE A 96 -3.48 -4.53 7.13
N VAL A 97 -3.41 -3.74 6.05
CA VAL A 97 -3.84 -2.34 6.00
C VAL A 97 -4.99 -2.22 4.99
N ILE A 98 -6.13 -1.71 5.41
CA ILE A 98 -7.36 -1.71 4.62
C ILE A 98 -7.86 -0.27 4.43
N ASN A 99 -8.13 0.12 3.18
CA ASN A 99 -8.91 1.31 2.88
C ASN A 99 -10.38 1.00 3.15
N SER A 100 -10.91 1.43 4.28
CA SER A 100 -12.30 1.17 4.66
C SER A 100 -12.85 2.20 5.63
N THR A 101 -14.13 2.49 5.51
CA THR A 101 -14.94 3.25 6.49
C THR A 101 -15.79 2.36 7.38
N LYS A 102 -15.73 1.04 7.17
CA LYS A 102 -16.47 0.07 7.98
C LYS A 102 -16.01 0.09 9.43
N ASP A 103 -16.90 -0.30 10.33
CA ASP A 103 -16.55 -0.43 11.74
C ASP A 103 -15.55 -1.57 12.01
N ASN A 104 -14.97 -1.55 13.20
CA ASN A 104 -13.93 -2.50 13.54
C ASN A 104 -14.47 -3.93 13.67
N ASP A 105 -15.73 -4.11 14.07
CA ASP A 105 -16.32 -5.43 14.25
C ASP A 105 -16.61 -6.09 12.90
N TYR A 106 -17.08 -5.31 11.92
CA TYR A 106 -17.20 -5.78 10.54
C TYR A 106 -15.85 -6.27 9.99
N LEU A 107 -14.78 -5.47 10.15
CA LEU A 107 -13.46 -5.83 9.64
C LEU A 107 -12.89 -7.06 10.34
N LYS A 108 -13.10 -7.21 11.65
CA LYS A 108 -12.69 -8.42 12.39
C LYS A 108 -13.41 -9.66 11.88
N GLU A 109 -14.71 -9.56 11.62
CA GLU A 109 -15.50 -10.70 11.12
C GLU A 109 -15.13 -11.03 9.67
N ALA A 110 -14.95 -10.02 8.80
CA ALA A 110 -14.51 -10.22 7.41
C ALA A 110 -13.13 -10.88 7.30
N LEU A 111 -12.25 -10.64 8.30
CA LEU A 111 -10.91 -11.23 8.40
C LEU A 111 -10.86 -12.37 9.44
N LYS A 112 -11.95 -13.08 9.62
CA LYS A 112 -12.07 -14.18 10.56
C LYS A 112 -10.99 -15.25 10.34
N GLY A 113 -10.30 -15.59 11.45
CA GLY A 113 -9.18 -16.55 11.43
C GLY A 113 -7.80 -15.93 11.21
N TYR A 114 -7.70 -14.67 10.79
CA TYR A 114 -6.42 -13.99 10.80
C TYR A 114 -6.09 -13.49 12.21
N GLU A 115 -4.93 -13.88 12.75
CA GLU A 115 -4.52 -13.60 14.13
C GLU A 115 -3.57 -12.38 14.25
N GLY A 116 -3.02 -11.89 13.15
CA GLY A 116 -2.08 -10.77 13.14
C GLY A 116 -2.75 -9.39 13.27
N SER A 117 -1.97 -8.34 13.12
CA SER A 117 -2.43 -6.97 13.28
C SER A 117 -3.27 -6.50 12.08
N VAL A 118 -4.36 -5.79 12.37
CA VAL A 118 -5.25 -5.18 11.36
C VAL A 118 -5.29 -3.68 11.56
N TYR A 119 -5.10 -2.94 10.48
CA TYR A 119 -5.17 -1.48 10.43
C TYR A 119 -6.16 -1.03 9.36
N LYS A 120 -6.79 0.12 9.58
CA LYS A 120 -7.66 0.75 8.60
C LYS A 120 -7.31 2.22 8.40
N ILE A 121 -7.75 2.75 7.27
CA ILE A 121 -7.64 4.16 6.92
C ILE A 121 -8.77 4.52 5.96
N ASP A 122 -9.34 5.72 6.08
CA ASP A 122 -10.26 6.26 5.07
C ASP A 122 -9.47 7.00 3.97
N ALA A 123 -8.86 6.22 3.08
CA ALA A 123 -8.09 6.75 1.97
C ALA A 123 -8.96 7.47 0.93
N ARG A 124 -10.28 7.18 0.89
CA ARG A 124 -11.23 7.90 0.06
C ARG A 124 -11.35 9.34 0.53
N LYS A 125 -11.71 9.55 1.78
CA LYS A 125 -11.87 10.88 2.38
C LYS A 125 -10.58 11.69 2.25
N ILE A 126 -9.44 11.10 2.59
CA ILE A 126 -8.13 11.77 2.49
C ILE A 126 -7.85 12.23 1.06
N SER A 127 -8.06 11.37 0.07
CA SER A 127 -7.80 11.74 -1.33
C SER A 127 -8.78 12.78 -1.87
N GLU A 128 -10.06 12.72 -1.49
CA GLU A 128 -11.07 13.72 -1.86
C GLU A 128 -10.76 15.09 -1.24
N GLU A 129 -10.35 15.14 0.03
CA GLU A 129 -9.96 16.39 0.72
C GLU A 129 -8.66 16.99 0.18
N ALA A 130 -7.70 16.16 -0.19
CA ALA A 130 -6.39 16.64 -0.63
C ALA A 130 -6.29 16.88 -2.14
N LEU A 131 -7.00 16.08 -2.96
CA LEU A 131 -6.87 16.04 -4.42
C LEU A 131 -8.19 16.39 -5.14
N GLY A 132 -9.30 16.58 -4.42
CA GLY A 132 -10.63 16.85 -4.99
C GLY A 132 -11.24 15.65 -5.72
N ARG A 133 -10.68 14.47 -5.60
CA ARG A 133 -11.14 13.25 -6.28
C ARG A 133 -10.59 11.98 -5.63
N TYR A 134 -11.24 10.84 -5.90
CA TYR A 134 -10.84 9.55 -5.35
C TYR A 134 -9.58 8.99 -6.00
N PHE A 135 -8.47 9.04 -5.27
CA PHE A 135 -7.20 8.43 -5.62
C PHE A 135 -6.54 7.81 -4.37
N PRO A 136 -6.92 6.59 -3.99
CA PRO A 136 -6.49 5.98 -2.73
C PRO A 136 -5.02 5.55 -2.72
N ASN A 137 -4.36 5.50 -3.86
CA ASN A 137 -2.99 4.99 -3.99
C ASN A 137 -1.98 5.73 -3.11
N THR A 138 -2.02 7.06 -3.08
CA THR A 138 -1.09 7.88 -2.27
C THR A 138 -1.34 7.73 -0.76
N PRO A 139 -2.58 7.84 -0.24
CA PRO A 139 -2.85 7.53 1.16
C PRO A 139 -2.48 6.09 1.57
N MET A 140 -2.74 5.10 0.71
CA MET A 140 -2.41 3.71 1.02
C MET A 140 -0.90 3.44 1.03
N LEU A 141 -0.13 4.15 0.19
CA LEU A 141 1.34 4.15 0.24
C LEU A 141 1.84 4.64 1.60
N ALA A 142 1.34 5.77 2.09
CA ALA A 142 1.72 6.29 3.41
C ALA A 142 1.31 5.33 4.53
N ALA A 143 0.11 4.76 4.44
CA ALA A 143 -0.39 3.83 5.45
C ALA A 143 0.48 2.58 5.60
N ILE A 144 0.92 1.96 4.48
CA ILE A 144 1.79 0.80 4.57
C ILE A 144 3.19 1.15 5.08
N VAL A 145 3.76 2.31 4.71
CA VAL A 145 5.04 2.77 5.26
C VAL A 145 4.92 2.96 6.78
N LYS A 146 3.84 3.60 7.25
CA LYS A 146 3.59 3.82 8.69
C LYS A 146 3.48 2.52 9.48
N VAL A 147 2.79 1.52 8.94
CA VAL A 147 2.55 0.24 9.61
C VAL A 147 3.76 -0.67 9.56
N SER A 148 4.49 -0.70 8.44
CA SER A 148 5.63 -1.60 8.25
C SER A 148 6.95 -1.05 8.84
N GLY A 149 7.07 0.28 8.96
CA GLY A 149 8.30 0.91 9.43
C GLY A 149 9.52 0.71 8.50
N ILE A 150 9.30 0.40 7.22
CA ILE A 150 10.38 0.18 6.25
C ILE A 150 11.22 1.42 5.98
N MET A 151 10.68 2.59 6.24
CA MET A 151 11.34 3.89 6.26
C MET A 151 10.60 4.81 7.23
N SER A 152 11.24 5.89 7.66
CA SER A 152 10.62 6.91 8.48
C SER A 152 9.60 7.76 7.69
N ASP A 153 8.70 8.43 8.41
CA ASP A 153 7.74 9.38 7.81
C ASP A 153 8.48 10.48 7.04
N GLU A 154 9.61 10.96 7.58
CA GLU A 154 10.44 12.02 6.98
C GLU A 154 11.12 11.54 5.69
N GLU A 155 11.70 10.35 5.68
CA GLU A 155 12.30 9.75 4.47
C GLU A 155 11.26 9.61 3.36
N LEU A 156 10.05 9.11 3.69
CA LEU A 156 8.96 9.01 2.73
C LEU A 156 8.59 10.37 2.14
N LEU A 157 8.36 11.38 2.98
CA LEU A 157 7.94 12.70 2.53
C LEU A 157 9.02 13.37 1.68
N ASN A 158 10.29 13.30 2.07
CA ASN A 158 11.41 13.88 1.33
C ASN A 158 11.57 13.23 -0.05
N ASP A 159 11.47 11.90 -0.12
CA ASP A 159 11.57 11.17 -1.39
C ASP A 159 10.40 11.48 -2.33
N MET A 160 9.17 11.48 -1.80
CA MET A 160 7.97 11.71 -2.60
C MET A 160 7.91 13.10 -3.23
N VAL A 161 8.52 14.12 -2.63
CA VAL A 161 8.67 15.44 -3.28
C VAL A 161 9.39 15.32 -4.62
N GLY A 162 10.49 14.58 -4.66
CA GLY A 162 11.26 14.33 -5.88
C GLY A 162 10.49 13.51 -6.92
N SER A 163 9.93 12.39 -6.48
CA SER A 163 9.16 11.47 -7.33
C SER A 163 7.92 12.14 -7.94
N PHE A 164 7.18 12.94 -7.17
CA PHE A 164 6.03 13.67 -7.69
C PHE A 164 6.42 14.83 -8.62
N LYS A 165 7.52 15.55 -8.35
CA LYS A 165 8.04 16.58 -9.26
C LYS A 165 8.40 15.97 -10.63
N HIS A 166 9.02 14.81 -10.65
CA HIS A 166 9.35 14.12 -11.89
C HIS A 166 8.08 13.64 -12.61
N LYS A 167 7.17 12.99 -11.89
CA LYS A 167 5.95 12.39 -12.45
C LYS A 167 4.92 13.43 -12.90
N PHE A 168 4.79 14.53 -12.18
CA PHE A 168 3.77 15.57 -12.39
C PHE A 168 4.37 16.92 -12.79
N ALA A 169 5.52 16.94 -13.46
CA ALA A 169 6.22 18.17 -13.87
C ALA A 169 5.35 19.19 -14.60
N LYS A 170 4.31 18.73 -15.32
CA LYS A 170 3.37 19.58 -16.06
C LYS A 170 2.11 19.99 -15.26
N LYS A 171 2.00 19.56 -14.00
CA LYS A 171 0.81 19.77 -13.13
C LYS A 171 1.24 19.96 -11.67
N PRO A 172 1.92 21.06 -11.33
CA PRO A 172 2.47 21.29 -10.00
C PRO A 172 1.41 21.25 -8.89
N GLU A 173 0.18 21.67 -9.19
CA GLU A 173 -0.95 21.64 -8.25
C GLU A 173 -1.28 20.23 -7.75
N VAL A 174 -0.98 19.20 -8.56
CA VAL A 174 -1.18 17.78 -8.19
C VAL A 174 -0.11 17.34 -7.18
N ILE A 175 1.06 17.98 -7.19
CA ILE A 175 2.16 17.64 -6.26
C ILE A 175 1.75 18.00 -4.84
N ASP A 176 1.30 19.23 -4.61
CA ASP A 176 0.89 19.71 -3.29
C ASP A 176 -0.26 18.88 -2.71
N GLY A 177 -1.24 18.54 -3.55
CA GLY A 177 -2.35 17.66 -3.16
C GLY A 177 -1.88 16.26 -2.75
N ASN A 178 -0.95 15.65 -3.49
CA ASN A 178 -0.40 14.34 -3.14
C ASN A 178 0.46 14.39 -1.87
N MET A 179 1.26 15.44 -1.66
CA MET A 179 2.02 15.63 -0.43
C MET A 179 1.10 15.78 0.78
N LYS A 180 0.04 16.59 0.66
CA LYS A 180 -1.00 16.71 1.70
C LYS A 180 -1.67 15.38 2.00
N ALA A 181 -1.98 14.58 0.98
CA ALA A 181 -2.57 13.25 1.15
C ALA A 181 -1.65 12.30 1.92
N LEU A 182 -0.33 12.31 1.65
CA LEU A 182 0.66 11.54 2.42
C LEU A 182 0.67 11.95 3.89
N GLU A 183 0.80 13.25 4.18
CA GLU A 183 0.87 13.78 5.55
C GLU A 183 -0.40 13.47 6.36
N MET A 184 -1.57 13.58 5.73
CA MET A 184 -2.84 13.22 6.37
C MET A 184 -2.90 11.72 6.68
N ALA A 185 -2.51 10.89 5.73
CA ALA A 185 -2.55 9.45 5.87
C ALA A 185 -1.62 8.94 6.96
N LEU A 186 -0.39 9.47 7.07
CA LEU A 186 0.56 9.13 8.14
C LEU A 186 0.00 9.37 9.55
N LYS A 187 -0.96 10.29 9.69
CA LYS A 187 -1.59 10.65 10.98
C LYS A 187 -2.90 9.92 11.25
N GLN A 188 -3.53 9.33 10.22
CA GLN A 188 -4.91 8.83 10.29
C GLN A 188 -5.03 7.30 10.17
N VAL A 189 -3.91 6.58 10.17
CA VAL A 189 -3.93 5.11 10.24
C VAL A 189 -4.38 4.68 11.63
N GLU A 190 -5.42 3.85 11.68
CA GLU A 190 -6.00 3.34 12.93
C GLU A 190 -5.76 1.85 13.08
N LYS A 191 -5.41 1.40 14.29
CA LYS A 191 -5.33 -0.02 14.62
C LYS A 191 -6.73 -0.56 14.95
N VAL A 192 -7.11 -1.65 14.29
CA VAL A 192 -8.39 -2.35 14.49
C VAL A 192 -8.25 -3.49 15.52
N LYS A 193 -7.13 -4.22 15.46
CA LYS A 193 -6.72 -5.25 16.43
C LYS A 193 -5.20 -5.51 16.39
#